data_bb3137d9b100c41eaa36a3075e3e6376
#
_entry.id   bb3137d9b100c41eaa36a3075e3e6376
#
_cell.length_a   1.000
_cell.length_b   1.000
_cell.length_c   1.000
_cell.angle_alpha   90.00
_cell.angle_beta   90.00
_cell.angle_gamma   90.00
#
_symmetry.space_group_name_H-M   'P 1'
#
loop_
_entity.id
_entity.type
_entity.pdbx_description
1 polymer ?
#
loop_
_entity_poly.entity_id
_entity_poly.type
_entity_poly.pdbx_seq_one_letter_code
_entity_poly.pdbx_strand_id
1 'polypeptide(L)'
;MMSRWNRKLWALILAAGMTVSLAACGGSHQAAGGASAGTQDGTAAQQNQSTGSNIDNAGSTATLAQDARALQIIDDNYRTYYEILVYSFYDSDGDGIGDLQGVLDKLDYLNDGDDTTDTDLGINGIWLMPVMPSTTYHKYDTTDYENIDPQYGTLDDFQKLLTACHDRGIRVILDLAMNHSSSRHPWFLQATEYLKNLPEGAEPDSSECPYIDYYHFSREAQSGYAQVNGADWYYEARFWDGMPDLDLQNEEVRREFEQVADFWLDMGVDGFRLDAVKEYVTGSVEDNVEILSWFADYVHGKDPENYLVCECWTDQNTYAQYYASGVDSMFDFTFADKSGIIANVVNGKASAASYAKNLEAEQAMYAQYNPDYINAPFYTNHDMGRSTGYYAGENSAAQTKLGNALNLLSGGSVFLYYGEELGMKGSGKDENKRAPMYWSKDDKAEGMCKGPADMEDFQMKFDSLEEQQEDPDSIYNYVKQVIRIRNQNPAIARGTTTYLEQYSGEQCFALTRSYEDSTLLLLGNTSAEPASVDLSGLTVGNTAAEDLVLLGELYTGEESTKREGTAVTLPAYSVLILGEKEEL
;
A
#
# COMPACT_ATOMS: atom_id res chain seq x y z
N MET A 1 -18.71 -43.59 -17.84
CA MET A 1 -17.90 -43.93 -19.03
C MET A 1 -17.24 -42.68 -19.51
N MET A 2 -15.92 -42.73 -19.65
CA MET A 2 -15.01 -41.68 -20.22
C MET A 2 -14.84 -40.42 -19.38
N SER A 3 -13.67 -39.94 -19.05
CA SER A 3 -12.30 -40.49 -19.17
C SER A 3 -11.39 -39.74 -18.20
N ARG A 4 -10.57 -40.51 -17.49
CA ARG A 4 -9.37 -40.02 -16.80
C ARG A 4 -8.38 -39.55 -17.88
N TRP A 5 -8.08 -38.25 -17.97
CA TRP A 5 -6.83 -37.72 -18.54
C TRP A 5 -6.66 -36.26 -18.19
N ASN A 6 -5.68 -35.99 -17.39
CA ASN A 6 -4.73 -34.87 -17.33
C ASN A 6 -4.35 -34.48 -15.88
N ARG A 7 -3.74 -35.45 -15.21
CA ARG A 7 -2.87 -35.14 -14.06
C ARG A 7 -1.52 -35.80 -14.30
N LYS A 8 -0.68 -35.20 -15.15
CA LYS A 8 0.77 -35.47 -15.28
C LYS A 8 1.37 -34.50 -16.29
N LEU A 9 1.63 -33.26 -15.92
CA LEU A 9 2.54 -32.38 -16.68
C LEU A 9 3.05 -31.17 -15.88
N TRP A 10 3.38 -31.36 -14.59
CA TRP A 10 4.14 -30.36 -13.81
C TRP A 10 5.14 -31.04 -12.87
N ALA A 11 5.95 -31.91 -13.42
CA ALA A 11 7.11 -32.47 -12.70
C ALA A 11 8.11 -32.95 -13.73
N LEU A 12 8.85 -32.04 -14.36
CA LEU A 12 10.08 -32.36 -15.11
C LEU A 12 10.61 -31.08 -15.79
N ILE A 13 11.19 -30.15 -15.01
CA ILE A 13 12.27 -29.24 -15.42
C ILE A 13 12.99 -28.82 -14.12
N LEU A 14 13.82 -29.71 -13.59
CA LEU A 14 14.84 -29.40 -12.61
C LEU A 14 15.83 -30.56 -12.61
N ALA A 15 16.74 -30.56 -13.56
CA ALA A 15 18.02 -31.24 -13.54
C ALA A 15 18.72 -31.15 -14.89
N ALA A 16 19.55 -30.14 -15.10
CA ALA A 16 20.75 -30.25 -15.93
C ALA A 16 21.48 -28.89 -15.96
N GLY A 17 22.67 -28.85 -15.41
CA GLY A 17 23.55 -27.69 -15.65
C GLY A 17 24.56 -27.38 -14.55
N MET A 18 25.14 -28.40 -13.87
CA MET A 18 26.45 -28.24 -13.20
C MET A 18 27.53 -28.82 -14.10
N THR A 19 28.50 -28.02 -14.50
CA THR A 19 29.92 -28.37 -14.65
C THR A 19 30.72 -27.09 -14.90
N VAL A 20 31.43 -26.62 -13.92
CA VAL A 20 32.88 -26.59 -13.70
C VAL A 20 33.70 -25.91 -14.80
N SER A 21 34.39 -24.83 -14.42
CA SER A 21 35.81 -24.69 -14.71
C SER A 21 36.47 -23.69 -13.74
N LEU A 22 37.34 -24.20 -12.91
CA LEU A 22 38.41 -23.49 -12.20
C LEU A 22 39.51 -23.14 -13.22
N ALA A 23 40.06 -21.94 -13.14
CA ALA A 23 41.44 -21.69 -13.47
C ALA A 23 42.00 -20.54 -12.61
N ALA A 24 42.96 -20.87 -11.82
CA ALA A 24 43.75 -20.01 -10.96
C ALA A 24 44.95 -19.43 -11.73
N CYS A 25 45.45 -18.29 -11.26
CA CYS A 25 46.84 -17.81 -11.19
C CYS A 25 46.76 -16.31 -10.87
N GLY A 26 47.26 -15.76 -9.80
CA GLY A 26 48.52 -15.96 -9.12
C GLY A 26 49.44 -14.77 -9.48
N GLY A 27 49.80 -13.91 -8.51
CA GLY A 27 50.82 -12.92 -8.75
C GLY A 27 50.78 -11.74 -7.78
N SER A 28 51.61 -11.82 -6.78
CA SER A 28 51.92 -10.90 -5.67
C SER A 28 52.86 -9.74 -6.09
N HIS A 29 52.86 -8.67 -5.31
CA HIS A 29 53.97 -7.95 -4.64
C HIS A 29 53.66 -6.45 -4.46
N GLN A 30 53.57 -6.03 -3.19
CA GLN A 30 54.53 -5.27 -2.34
C GLN A 30 54.72 -3.80 -2.79
N ALA A 31 54.28 -2.85 -2.03
CA ALA A 31 54.78 -2.19 -0.81
C ALA A 31 55.78 -1.03 -1.02
N ALA A 32 55.62 -0.04 -0.26
CA ALA A 32 56.45 1.07 0.23
C ALA A 32 55.94 2.45 -0.28
N GLY A 33 55.59 3.42 0.54
CA GLY A 33 56.17 3.87 1.80
C GLY A 33 56.63 5.31 1.61
N GLY A 34 56.21 6.24 2.47
CA GLY A 34 56.88 7.54 2.52
C GLY A 34 55.99 8.69 3.01
N ALA A 35 56.15 9.00 4.29
CA ALA A 35 55.60 10.13 5.00
C ALA A 35 56.35 11.44 4.75
N SER A 36 55.71 12.59 4.98
CA SER A 36 56.24 13.75 5.77
C SER A 36 55.41 15.00 5.52
N ALA A 37 54.66 15.46 6.50
CA ALA A 37 54.82 16.55 7.46
C ALA A 37 55.18 17.95 6.89
N GLY A 38 54.41 18.96 7.34
CA GLY A 38 54.89 20.35 7.47
C GLY A 38 53.84 21.42 7.24
N THR A 39 53.13 21.80 8.28
CA THR A 39 53.00 23.10 9.02
C THR A 39 52.72 24.41 8.27
N GLN A 40 51.65 25.01 8.71
CA GLN A 40 51.43 26.39 9.25
C GLN A 40 51.30 27.61 8.34
N ASP A 41 50.21 28.29 8.65
CA ASP A 41 49.95 29.72 8.96
C ASP A 41 49.75 30.73 7.82
N GLY A 42 48.68 31.54 8.07
CA GLY A 42 48.71 32.95 7.69
C GLY A 42 47.40 33.55 7.15
N THR A 43 46.61 34.05 8.08
CA THR A 43 45.66 35.17 7.96
C THR A 43 45.81 36.12 6.79
N ALA A 44 44.72 36.52 6.13
CA ALA A 44 44.27 37.92 6.05
C ALA A 44 42.99 38.09 5.21
N ALA A 45 42.06 38.81 5.76
CA ALA A 45 40.86 39.30 5.11
C ALA A 45 41.16 40.36 4.05
N GLN A 46 40.43 40.34 2.93
CA GLN A 46 40.12 41.57 2.19
C GLN A 46 38.78 41.42 1.46
N GLN A 47 37.88 42.35 1.80
CA GLN A 47 36.68 42.67 1.04
C GLN A 47 37.00 43.09 -0.38
N ASN A 48 36.22 42.64 -1.35
CA ASN A 48 35.93 43.48 -2.51
C ASN A 48 34.56 43.22 -3.10
N GLN A 49 33.88 44.30 -3.41
CA GLN A 49 32.54 44.45 -3.92
C GLN A 49 32.38 44.04 -5.37
N SER A 50 31.18 43.52 -5.64
CA SER A 50 30.33 43.71 -6.82
C SER A 50 30.89 43.50 -8.22
N THR A 51 30.30 42.62 -8.95
CA THR A 51 29.54 42.94 -10.19
C THR A 51 28.56 41.81 -10.45
N GLY A 52 27.32 42.17 -10.69
CA GLY A 52 26.24 41.23 -10.98
C GLY A 52 26.43 40.56 -12.35
N SER A 53 26.06 39.34 -12.40
CA SER A 53 25.59 38.69 -13.63
C SER A 53 24.29 37.98 -13.28
N ASN A 54 23.20 38.48 -13.85
CA ASN A 54 21.92 37.81 -13.89
C ASN A 54 22.13 36.43 -14.55
N ILE A 55 21.97 35.39 -13.79
CA ILE A 55 21.73 34.06 -14.33
C ILE A 55 20.24 33.82 -14.09
N ASP A 56 19.51 33.78 -15.20
CA ASP A 56 18.07 33.46 -15.19
C ASP A 56 17.84 32.08 -14.55
N ASN A 57 17.32 32.10 -13.35
CA ASN A 57 16.93 30.93 -12.58
C ASN A 57 15.48 30.58 -12.93
N ALA A 58 15.23 30.20 -14.18
CA ALA A 58 13.87 29.86 -14.63
C ALA A 58 13.38 28.49 -14.06
N GLY A 59 14.29 27.63 -13.59
CA GLY A 59 13.93 26.35 -12.96
C GLY A 59 13.47 26.49 -11.50
N SER A 60 14.02 27.47 -10.77
CA SER A 60 13.70 27.70 -9.35
C SER A 60 12.33 28.35 -9.11
N THR A 61 11.79 29.07 -10.10
CA THR A 61 10.52 29.79 -9.95
C THR A 61 9.28 28.91 -10.13
N ALA A 62 9.36 27.85 -10.93
CA ALA A 62 8.23 26.93 -11.11
C ALA A 62 8.04 26.02 -9.86
N THR A 63 9.12 25.51 -9.29
CA THR A 63 9.10 24.73 -8.04
C THR A 63 8.59 25.56 -6.86
N LEU A 64 9.06 26.80 -6.72
CA LEU A 64 8.60 27.73 -5.67
C LEU A 64 7.12 28.10 -5.78
N ALA A 65 6.56 28.20 -6.98
CA ALA A 65 5.15 28.48 -7.18
C ALA A 65 4.25 27.28 -6.85
N GLN A 66 4.76 26.06 -7.02
CA GLN A 66 4.06 24.82 -6.63
C GLN A 66 4.03 24.63 -5.12
N ASP A 67 5.14 24.86 -4.44
CA ASP A 67 5.27 24.74 -2.98
C ASP A 67 4.46 25.78 -2.21
N ALA A 68 4.13 26.92 -2.84
CA ALA A 68 3.37 28.00 -2.21
C ALA A 68 1.85 27.77 -2.17
N ARG A 69 1.31 26.78 -2.92
CA ARG A 69 -0.13 26.50 -2.87
C ARG A 69 -0.52 25.80 -1.58
N ALA A 70 -1.63 26.23 -0.98
CA ALA A 70 -2.18 25.60 0.21
C ALA A 70 -2.65 24.18 -0.07
N LEU A 71 -2.60 23.32 0.93
CA LEU A 71 -3.26 22.03 0.92
C LEU A 71 -4.77 22.25 0.96
N GLN A 72 -5.52 21.37 0.32
CA GLN A 72 -6.99 21.37 0.33
C GLN A 72 -7.45 20.03 0.91
N ILE A 73 -7.32 19.92 2.23
CA ILE A 73 -7.70 18.72 2.98
C ILE A 73 -9.22 18.75 3.19
N ILE A 74 -9.88 17.71 2.69
CA ILE A 74 -11.31 17.47 2.88
C ILE A 74 -11.44 16.27 3.81
N ASP A 75 -12.20 16.42 4.89
CA ASP A 75 -12.45 15.33 5.84
C ASP A 75 -13.55 14.41 5.31
N ASP A 76 -13.17 13.48 4.47
CA ASP A 76 -13.99 12.43 3.88
C ASP A 76 -13.16 11.16 3.70
N ASN A 77 -13.73 10.12 3.07
CA ASN A 77 -13.05 8.83 2.90
C ASN A 77 -12.10 8.77 1.69
N TYR A 78 -11.83 9.89 0.97
CA TYR A 78 -10.83 9.96 -0.10
C TYR A 78 -9.45 10.33 0.44
N ARG A 79 -8.75 9.38 1.04
CA ARG A 79 -7.51 9.59 1.80
C ARG A 79 -6.28 8.99 1.14
N THR A 80 -5.12 9.36 1.63
CA THR A 80 -3.86 8.67 1.41
C THR A 80 -3.56 7.85 2.66
N TYR A 81 -3.83 6.56 2.60
CA TYR A 81 -3.57 5.62 3.69
C TYR A 81 -2.13 5.12 3.65
N TYR A 82 -1.52 5.04 4.84
CA TYR A 82 -0.22 4.42 5.04
C TYR A 82 -0.41 3.10 5.77
N GLU A 83 -0.06 1.99 5.14
CA GLU A 83 -0.17 0.64 5.70
C GLU A 83 1.01 0.34 6.59
N ILE A 84 0.77 0.00 7.86
CA ILE A 84 1.79 -0.24 8.89
C ILE A 84 1.69 -1.67 9.43
N LEU A 85 2.77 -2.45 9.28
CA LEU A 85 3.03 -3.61 10.12
C LEU A 85 3.74 -3.13 11.39
N VAL A 86 3.02 -3.02 12.49
CA VAL A 86 3.56 -2.52 13.78
C VAL A 86 4.83 -3.26 14.19
N TYR A 87 4.85 -4.60 14.05
CA TYR A 87 6.00 -5.47 14.37
C TYR A 87 7.34 -5.00 13.79
N SER A 88 7.32 -4.38 12.61
CA SER A 88 8.52 -4.01 11.84
C SER A 88 8.69 -2.50 11.66
N PHE A 89 7.87 -1.66 12.31
CA PHE A 89 7.85 -0.23 12.05
C PHE A 89 8.87 0.55 12.90
N TYR A 90 8.66 0.64 14.23
CA TYR A 90 9.57 1.34 15.13
C TYR A 90 9.50 0.73 16.53
N ASP A 91 10.66 0.37 17.08
CA ASP A 91 10.85 -0.26 18.40
C ASP A 91 11.12 0.82 19.45
N SER A 92 10.12 1.16 20.27
CA SER A 92 10.24 2.25 21.25
C SER A 92 10.89 1.82 22.55
N ASP A 93 10.86 0.52 22.90
CA ASP A 93 11.32 -0.02 24.20
C ASP A 93 12.62 -0.82 24.12
N GLY A 94 13.13 -1.10 22.92
CA GLY A 94 14.43 -1.72 22.66
C GLY A 94 14.42 -3.25 22.70
N ASP A 95 13.26 -3.91 22.60
CA ASP A 95 13.16 -5.37 22.57
C ASP A 95 13.41 -5.96 21.16
N GLY A 96 13.33 -5.15 20.14
CA GLY A 96 13.56 -5.46 18.73
C GLY A 96 12.28 -5.67 17.94
N ILE A 97 11.12 -5.44 18.55
CA ILE A 97 9.79 -5.52 17.94
C ILE A 97 9.18 -4.13 17.95
N GLY A 98 8.58 -3.71 16.86
CA GLY A 98 7.86 -2.45 16.80
C GLY A 98 6.58 -2.49 17.64
N ASP A 99 6.17 -1.34 18.15
CA ASP A 99 5.05 -1.21 19.08
C ASP A 99 4.21 0.04 18.79
N LEU A 100 3.07 0.20 19.49
CA LEU A 100 2.15 1.32 19.29
C LEU A 100 2.74 2.67 19.73
N GLN A 101 3.61 2.66 20.75
CA GLN A 101 4.33 3.86 21.14
C GLN A 101 5.31 4.29 20.05
N GLY A 102 5.96 3.32 19.37
CA GLY A 102 6.82 3.58 18.22
C GLY A 102 6.07 4.18 17.04
N VAL A 103 4.84 3.73 16.78
CA VAL A 103 3.97 4.38 15.77
C VAL A 103 3.65 5.83 16.20
N LEU A 104 3.31 6.04 17.47
CA LEU A 104 3.05 7.36 18.02
C LEU A 104 4.27 8.28 17.89
N ASP A 105 5.47 7.80 18.19
CA ASP A 105 6.73 8.56 18.11
C ASP A 105 7.08 8.95 16.65
N LYS A 106 6.49 8.28 15.66
CA LYS A 106 6.69 8.55 14.23
C LYS A 106 5.53 9.25 13.55
N LEU A 107 4.53 9.73 14.28
CA LEU A 107 3.42 10.46 13.67
C LEU A 107 3.88 11.73 12.96
N ASP A 108 4.83 12.48 13.51
CA ASP A 108 5.36 13.69 12.86
C ASP A 108 6.10 13.40 11.55
N TYR A 109 6.57 12.19 11.33
CA TYR A 109 7.07 11.73 10.02
C TYR A 109 5.94 11.53 9.00
N LEU A 110 4.79 11.02 9.45
CA LEU A 110 3.63 10.75 8.60
C LEU A 110 2.82 12.02 8.34
N ASN A 111 2.54 12.78 9.41
CA ASN A 111 1.82 14.05 9.40
C ASN A 111 2.07 14.76 10.72
N ASP A 112 2.66 15.96 10.68
CA ASP A 112 2.99 16.76 11.87
C ASP A 112 1.81 17.61 12.38
N GLY A 113 0.68 17.61 11.66
CA GLY A 113 -0.52 18.37 12.00
C GLY A 113 -0.46 19.85 11.62
N ASP A 114 0.54 20.27 10.84
CA ASP A 114 0.68 21.65 10.33
C ASP A 114 0.68 21.68 8.81
N ASP A 115 -0.50 21.89 8.20
CA ASP A 115 -0.69 21.94 6.74
C ASP A 115 0.12 23.05 6.04
N THR A 116 0.78 23.94 6.81
CA THR A 116 1.61 25.03 6.27
C THR A 116 3.06 24.65 6.11
N THR A 117 3.49 23.51 6.64
CA THR A 117 4.86 22.99 6.54
C THR A 117 5.02 21.99 5.40
N ASP A 118 6.25 21.55 5.18
CA ASP A 118 6.65 20.51 4.23
C ASP A 118 7.65 19.56 4.91
N THR A 119 7.38 19.20 6.18
CA THR A 119 8.31 18.44 7.01
C THR A 119 7.93 16.98 7.14
N ASP A 120 6.73 16.61 6.74
CA ASP A 120 6.14 15.29 6.81
C ASP A 120 5.79 14.69 5.42
N LEU A 121 5.22 13.49 5.39
CA LEU A 121 4.72 12.85 4.17
C LEU A 121 3.35 13.38 3.71
N GLY A 122 2.57 14.02 4.58
CA GLY A 122 1.20 14.47 4.30
C GLY A 122 0.17 13.33 4.27
N ILE A 123 0.40 12.27 5.03
CA ILE A 123 -0.53 11.13 5.19
C ILE A 123 -1.75 11.57 6.00
N ASN A 124 -2.95 11.16 5.60
CA ASN A 124 -4.19 11.48 6.30
C ASN A 124 -5.06 10.26 6.61
N GLY A 125 -4.54 9.05 6.42
CA GLY A 125 -5.11 7.79 6.86
C GLY A 125 -4.02 6.79 7.24
N ILE A 126 -4.25 5.97 8.27
CA ILE A 126 -3.38 4.85 8.65
C ILE A 126 -4.21 3.57 8.60
N TRP A 127 -3.68 2.55 7.93
CA TRP A 127 -4.13 1.18 8.08
C TRP A 127 -3.13 0.42 8.95
N LEU A 128 -3.56 0.05 10.16
CA LEU A 128 -2.81 -0.86 11.01
C LEU A 128 -3.13 -2.30 10.62
N MET A 129 -2.13 -3.04 10.14
CA MET A 129 -2.22 -4.50 10.04
C MET A 129 -2.60 -5.08 11.40
N PRO A 130 -3.04 -6.36 11.52
CA PRO A 130 -3.65 -6.85 12.75
C PRO A 130 -2.82 -6.54 14.00
N VAL A 131 -3.48 -5.98 15.02
CA VAL A 131 -2.88 -5.58 16.31
C VAL A 131 -3.35 -6.43 17.48
N MET A 132 -4.32 -7.32 17.23
CA MET A 132 -4.92 -8.19 18.25
C MET A 132 -3.96 -9.30 18.69
N PRO A 133 -4.14 -9.87 19.89
CA PRO A 133 -3.36 -11.01 20.38
C PRO A 133 -3.37 -12.19 19.41
N SER A 134 -2.20 -12.74 19.15
CA SER A 134 -1.97 -13.79 18.17
C SER A 134 -0.79 -14.66 18.54
N THR A 135 -0.64 -15.82 17.87
CA THR A 135 0.52 -16.71 18.06
C THR A 135 1.64 -16.46 17.06
N THR A 136 1.41 -15.62 16.05
CA THR A 136 2.36 -15.32 14.98
C THR A 136 2.77 -13.84 14.97
N TYR A 137 3.88 -13.53 14.29
CA TYR A 137 4.36 -12.16 14.15
C TYR A 137 3.43 -11.29 13.27
N HIS A 138 2.73 -11.92 12.32
CA HIS A 138 1.84 -11.20 11.38
C HIS A 138 0.44 -10.94 11.96
N LYS A 139 0.09 -11.59 13.08
CA LYS A 139 -1.12 -11.37 13.86
C LYS A 139 -2.47 -11.73 13.20
N TYR A 140 -2.47 -12.34 12.01
CA TYR A 140 -3.72 -12.75 11.35
C TYR A 140 -4.44 -13.91 12.06
N ASP A 141 -3.74 -14.77 12.83
CA ASP A 141 -4.36 -15.81 13.66
C ASP A 141 -4.78 -15.26 15.03
N THR A 142 -5.88 -14.52 15.04
CA THR A 142 -6.38 -13.81 16.22
C THR A 142 -6.85 -14.76 17.32
N THR A 143 -6.38 -14.54 18.56
CA THR A 143 -6.77 -15.30 19.77
C THR A 143 -7.75 -14.54 20.67
N ASP A 144 -7.85 -13.22 20.50
CA ASP A 144 -8.75 -12.33 21.23
C ASP A 144 -9.01 -11.08 20.35
N TYR A 145 -10.26 -10.88 19.91
CA TYR A 145 -10.60 -9.81 18.98
C TYR A 145 -10.79 -8.43 19.63
N GLU A 146 -10.88 -8.37 20.96
CA GLU A 146 -11.19 -7.15 21.72
C GLU A 146 -10.03 -6.70 22.60
N ASN A 147 -8.78 -6.96 22.15
CA ASN A 147 -7.58 -6.58 22.91
C ASN A 147 -6.42 -6.22 21.97
N ILE A 148 -5.39 -5.62 22.54
CA ILE A 148 -4.10 -5.35 21.88
C ILE A 148 -3.11 -6.46 22.27
N ASP A 149 -2.32 -6.93 21.29
CA ASP A 149 -1.24 -7.89 21.55
C ASP A 149 -0.24 -7.29 22.55
N PRO A 150 0.09 -8.00 23.65
CA PRO A 150 1.03 -7.49 24.65
C PRO A 150 2.41 -7.10 24.11
N GLN A 151 2.81 -7.59 22.93
CA GLN A 151 4.05 -7.16 22.26
C GLN A 151 3.94 -5.74 21.70
N TYR A 152 2.72 -5.26 21.44
CA TYR A 152 2.47 -3.96 20.84
C TYR A 152 2.08 -2.89 21.87
N GLY A 153 1.70 -3.28 23.09
CA GLY A 153 1.29 -2.37 24.13
C GLY A 153 -0.05 -2.74 24.76
N THR A 154 -0.83 -1.74 25.10
CA THR A 154 -2.11 -1.87 25.79
C THR A 154 -3.23 -1.11 25.05
N LEU A 155 -4.49 -1.34 25.44
CA LEU A 155 -5.63 -0.54 24.99
C LEU A 155 -5.47 0.96 25.31
N ASP A 156 -4.84 1.30 26.45
CA ASP A 156 -4.54 2.70 26.81
C ASP A 156 -3.52 3.33 25.84
N ASP A 157 -2.53 2.58 25.37
CA ASP A 157 -1.55 3.05 24.38
C ASP A 157 -2.20 3.19 23.01
N PHE A 158 -3.08 2.27 22.65
CA PHE A 158 -3.87 2.38 21.41
C PHE A 158 -4.77 3.63 21.44
N GLN A 159 -5.46 3.89 22.55
CA GLN A 159 -6.30 5.09 22.69
C GLN A 159 -5.49 6.39 22.59
N LYS A 160 -4.25 6.42 23.11
CA LYS A 160 -3.33 7.57 22.94
C LYS A 160 -2.96 7.77 21.48
N LEU A 161 -2.65 6.68 20.78
CA LEU A 161 -2.34 6.71 19.35
C LEU A 161 -3.52 7.26 18.54
N LEU A 162 -4.74 6.73 18.75
CA LEU A 162 -5.95 7.23 18.07
C LEU A 162 -6.16 8.72 18.31
N THR A 163 -6.06 9.16 19.57
CA THR A 163 -6.21 10.57 19.90
C THR A 163 -5.20 11.44 19.16
N ALA A 164 -3.92 11.04 19.15
CA ALA A 164 -2.87 11.78 18.46
C ALA A 164 -3.01 11.78 16.94
N CYS A 165 -3.56 10.71 16.36
CA CYS A 165 -3.89 10.63 14.93
C CYS A 165 -5.03 11.62 14.61
N HIS A 166 -6.12 11.58 15.35
CA HIS A 166 -7.28 12.45 15.13
C HIS A 166 -6.94 13.94 15.32
N ASP A 167 -6.09 14.27 16.29
CA ASP A 167 -5.59 15.66 16.50
C ASP A 167 -4.83 16.20 15.27
N ARG A 168 -4.32 15.31 14.39
CA ARG A 168 -3.63 15.62 13.12
C ARG A 168 -4.51 15.42 11.88
N GLY A 169 -5.81 15.10 12.03
CA GLY A 169 -6.70 14.79 10.91
C GLY A 169 -6.44 13.44 10.25
N ILE A 170 -5.70 12.54 10.90
CA ILE A 170 -5.43 11.18 10.44
C ILE A 170 -6.55 10.26 10.91
N ARG A 171 -7.23 9.57 9.98
CA ARG A 171 -8.16 8.48 10.28
C ARG A 171 -7.41 7.15 10.40
N VAL A 172 -7.86 6.29 11.32
CA VAL A 172 -7.22 4.99 11.59
C VAL A 172 -8.19 3.86 11.34
N ILE A 173 -7.86 2.96 10.41
CA ILE A 173 -8.60 1.72 10.18
C ILE A 173 -7.79 0.52 10.69
N LEU A 174 -8.50 -0.47 11.22
CA LEU A 174 -7.92 -1.72 11.69
C LEU A 174 -8.13 -2.85 10.68
N ASP A 175 -7.14 -3.72 10.58
CA ASP A 175 -7.28 -5.00 9.87
C ASP A 175 -8.12 -5.96 10.68
N LEU A 176 -9.21 -6.46 10.11
CA LEU A 176 -10.15 -7.39 10.76
C LEU A 176 -10.26 -8.69 9.97
N ALA A 177 -9.62 -9.74 10.48
CA ALA A 177 -9.69 -11.09 9.93
C ALA A 177 -10.94 -11.81 10.42
N MET A 178 -12.10 -11.61 9.74
CA MET A 178 -13.35 -12.29 10.09
C MET A 178 -13.45 -13.70 9.51
N ASN A 179 -12.70 -14.01 8.45
CA ASN A 179 -12.76 -15.33 7.81
C ASN A 179 -12.37 -16.48 8.74
N HIS A 180 -11.43 -16.25 9.64
CA HIS A 180 -10.84 -17.30 10.49
C HIS A 180 -10.41 -16.74 11.84
N SER A 181 -10.28 -17.61 12.82
CA SER A 181 -9.64 -17.31 14.10
C SER A 181 -8.32 -18.08 14.24
N SER A 182 -7.59 -17.88 15.34
CA SER A 182 -6.51 -18.79 15.72
C SER A 182 -7.03 -20.15 16.15
N SER A 183 -6.29 -21.21 15.87
CA SER A 183 -6.50 -22.51 16.51
C SER A 183 -6.28 -22.46 18.04
N ARG A 184 -5.84 -21.32 18.58
CA ARG A 184 -5.73 -21.02 20.01
C ARG A 184 -6.86 -20.13 20.55
N HIS A 185 -7.76 -19.69 19.70
CA HIS A 185 -8.93 -18.91 20.11
C HIS A 185 -9.80 -19.74 21.08
N PRO A 186 -10.35 -19.16 22.14
CA PRO A 186 -11.21 -19.87 23.11
C PRO A 186 -12.38 -20.61 22.47
N TRP A 187 -13.00 -20.09 21.43
CA TRP A 187 -14.08 -20.75 20.69
C TRP A 187 -13.61 -22.08 20.10
N PHE A 188 -12.50 -22.08 19.36
CA PHE A 188 -11.97 -23.27 18.71
C PHE A 188 -11.48 -24.30 19.72
N LEU A 189 -10.82 -23.86 20.80
CA LEU A 189 -10.36 -24.76 21.87
C LEU A 189 -11.51 -25.48 22.55
N GLN A 190 -12.62 -24.79 22.84
CA GLN A 190 -13.80 -25.39 23.46
C GLN A 190 -14.50 -26.37 22.50
N ALA A 191 -14.68 -25.99 21.22
CA ALA A 191 -15.25 -26.87 20.20
C ALA A 191 -14.43 -28.16 20.04
N THR A 192 -13.11 -28.04 19.89
CA THR A 192 -12.25 -29.22 19.70
C THR A 192 -12.11 -30.08 20.95
N GLU A 193 -12.13 -29.49 22.14
CA GLU A 193 -12.15 -30.27 23.40
C GLU A 193 -13.46 -31.04 23.55
N TYR A 194 -14.61 -30.44 23.20
CA TYR A 194 -15.89 -31.13 23.16
C TYR A 194 -15.86 -32.31 22.17
N LEU A 195 -15.36 -32.12 20.95
CA LEU A 195 -15.25 -33.19 19.94
C LEU A 195 -14.35 -34.36 20.38
N LYS A 196 -13.27 -34.09 21.09
CA LYS A 196 -12.37 -35.13 21.63
C LYS A 196 -13.04 -36.01 22.69
N ASN A 197 -13.98 -35.43 23.45
CA ASN A 197 -14.67 -36.12 24.52
C ASN A 197 -16.00 -36.74 24.06
N LEU A 198 -16.41 -36.51 22.82
CA LEU A 198 -17.63 -37.04 22.27
C LEU A 198 -17.58 -38.57 22.15
N PRO A 199 -18.57 -39.34 22.61
CA PRO A 199 -18.61 -40.80 22.47
C PRO A 199 -18.50 -41.22 20.99
N GLU A 200 -17.88 -42.37 20.74
CA GLU A 200 -17.76 -42.93 19.39
C GLU A 200 -19.15 -43.07 18.73
N GLY A 201 -19.29 -42.48 17.55
CA GLY A 201 -20.51 -42.46 16.77
C GLY A 201 -21.59 -41.49 17.25
N ALA A 202 -21.35 -40.71 18.30
CA ALA A 202 -22.25 -39.63 18.69
C ALA A 202 -22.09 -38.42 17.73
N GLU A 203 -23.23 -37.75 17.48
CA GLU A 203 -23.23 -36.46 16.76
C GLU A 203 -23.04 -35.32 17.76
N PRO A 204 -22.37 -34.21 17.37
CA PRO A 204 -22.22 -33.01 18.18
C PRO A 204 -23.60 -32.38 18.48
N ASP A 205 -23.70 -31.78 19.65
CA ASP A 205 -24.91 -31.06 20.11
C ASP A 205 -24.51 -29.62 20.50
N SER A 206 -24.95 -28.64 19.71
CA SER A 206 -24.65 -27.22 19.95
C SER A 206 -25.29 -26.68 21.24
N SER A 207 -26.29 -27.35 21.78
CA SER A 207 -26.82 -26.98 23.09
C SER A 207 -25.86 -27.32 24.26
N GLU A 208 -24.91 -28.25 24.04
CA GLU A 208 -23.84 -28.59 24.98
C GLU A 208 -22.57 -27.77 24.73
N CYS A 209 -22.26 -27.48 23.46
CA CYS A 209 -21.13 -26.65 23.05
C CYS A 209 -21.50 -25.77 21.84
N PRO A 210 -21.93 -24.52 22.04
CA PRO A 210 -22.37 -23.66 20.93
C PRO A 210 -21.28 -23.42 19.89
N TYR A 211 -20.01 -23.46 20.28
CA TYR A 211 -18.88 -23.22 19.37
C TYR A 211 -18.67 -24.31 18.31
N ILE A 212 -19.41 -25.42 18.36
CA ILE A 212 -19.43 -26.43 17.30
C ILE A 212 -19.96 -25.85 15.99
N ASP A 213 -20.92 -24.95 16.08
CA ASP A 213 -21.53 -24.31 14.91
C ASP A 213 -20.82 -23.04 14.47
N TYR A 214 -19.71 -22.65 15.16
CA TYR A 214 -18.88 -21.51 14.74
C TYR A 214 -17.89 -21.86 13.64
N TYR A 215 -17.62 -23.18 13.41
CA TYR A 215 -16.64 -23.70 12.47
C TYR A 215 -17.24 -24.85 11.65
N HIS A 216 -16.70 -25.06 10.46
CA HIS A 216 -17.09 -26.19 9.61
C HIS A 216 -16.35 -27.47 10.00
N PHE A 217 -16.95 -28.28 10.87
CA PHE A 217 -16.41 -29.58 11.26
C PHE A 217 -16.93 -30.71 10.37
N SER A 218 -16.11 -31.75 10.11
CA SER A 218 -16.44 -32.94 9.33
C SER A 218 -15.74 -34.18 9.87
N ARG A 219 -16.39 -35.35 9.73
CA ARG A 219 -15.75 -36.64 9.97
C ARG A 219 -14.90 -37.13 8.77
N GLU A 220 -15.05 -36.50 7.62
CA GLU A 220 -14.36 -36.85 6.40
C GLU A 220 -13.26 -35.83 6.08
N ALA A 221 -12.06 -36.34 5.74
CA ALA A 221 -10.99 -35.50 5.24
C ALA A 221 -11.38 -34.88 3.90
N GLN A 222 -11.27 -33.56 3.79
CA GLN A 222 -11.58 -32.78 2.61
C GLN A 222 -10.38 -31.92 2.18
N SER A 223 -10.39 -31.39 0.98
CA SER A 223 -9.40 -30.42 0.53
C SER A 223 -9.62 -29.08 1.28
N GLY A 224 -8.58 -28.52 1.88
CA GLY A 224 -8.68 -27.32 2.70
C GLY A 224 -9.11 -27.58 4.14
N TYR A 225 -9.15 -28.85 4.57
CA TYR A 225 -9.46 -29.24 5.93
C TYR A 225 -8.22 -29.81 6.63
N ALA A 226 -8.05 -29.45 7.90
CA ALA A 226 -7.05 -29.99 8.80
C ALA A 226 -7.68 -30.93 9.83
N GLN A 227 -6.90 -31.91 10.34
CA GLN A 227 -7.40 -32.84 11.35
C GLN A 227 -7.34 -32.22 12.74
N VAL A 228 -8.42 -32.36 13.51
CA VAL A 228 -8.43 -32.06 14.94
C VAL A 228 -7.47 -32.99 15.66
N ASN A 229 -6.45 -32.44 16.31
CA ASN A 229 -5.47 -33.26 17.01
C ASN A 229 -6.11 -34.09 18.13
N GLY A 230 -6.01 -35.41 18.02
CA GLY A 230 -6.54 -36.35 19.01
C GLY A 230 -8.03 -36.71 18.83
N ALA A 231 -8.63 -36.40 17.69
CA ALA A 231 -10.00 -36.82 17.35
C ALA A 231 -10.12 -37.22 15.87
N ASP A 232 -11.17 -37.99 15.56
CA ASP A 232 -11.52 -38.35 14.17
C ASP A 232 -12.45 -37.30 13.54
N TRP A 233 -12.04 -36.06 13.67
CA TRP A 233 -12.72 -34.89 13.12
C TRP A 233 -11.75 -34.03 12.31
N TYR A 234 -12.29 -33.32 11.34
CA TYR A 234 -11.59 -32.34 10.50
C TYR A 234 -12.32 -31.01 10.57
N TYR A 235 -11.61 -29.90 10.36
CA TYR A 235 -12.15 -28.55 10.32
C TYR A 235 -11.62 -27.81 9.11
N GLU A 236 -12.40 -26.91 8.55
CA GLU A 236 -11.96 -26.06 7.45
C GLU A 236 -10.82 -25.14 7.91
N ALA A 237 -9.76 -25.05 7.09
CA ALA A 237 -8.59 -24.22 7.32
C ALA A 237 -7.94 -23.90 5.97
N ARG A 238 -8.46 -22.88 5.30
CA ARG A 238 -8.09 -22.56 3.92
C ARG A 238 -6.66 -22.11 3.78
N PHE A 239 -6.16 -21.36 4.77
CA PHE A 239 -4.81 -20.81 4.76
C PHE A 239 -3.80 -21.80 5.35
N TRP A 240 -3.99 -22.23 6.58
CA TRP A 240 -3.18 -23.25 7.23
C TRP A 240 -3.87 -23.79 8.50
N ASP A 241 -3.42 -24.90 9.05
CA ASP A 241 -4.04 -25.58 10.18
C ASP A 241 -4.09 -24.76 11.50
N GLY A 242 -3.34 -23.67 11.59
CA GLY A 242 -3.41 -22.71 12.70
C GLY A 242 -4.54 -21.69 12.59
N MET A 243 -5.21 -21.61 11.44
CA MET A 243 -6.29 -20.66 11.15
C MET A 243 -7.57 -21.39 10.74
N PRO A 244 -8.37 -21.91 11.71
CA PRO A 244 -9.68 -22.51 11.41
C PRO A 244 -10.65 -21.45 10.90
N ASP A 245 -11.32 -21.77 9.79
CA ASP A 245 -12.29 -20.88 9.15
C ASP A 245 -13.60 -20.86 9.95
N LEU A 246 -14.15 -19.66 10.11
CA LEU A 246 -15.40 -19.38 10.82
C LEU A 246 -16.61 -19.50 9.88
N ASP A 247 -17.74 -19.98 10.38
CA ASP A 247 -19.00 -19.99 9.66
C ASP A 247 -19.71 -18.63 9.78
N LEU A 248 -19.40 -17.70 8.85
CA LEU A 248 -20.05 -16.38 8.79
C LEU A 248 -21.51 -16.41 8.30
N GLN A 249 -22.05 -17.59 7.92
CA GLN A 249 -23.48 -17.78 7.71
C GLN A 249 -24.24 -18.02 9.03
N ASN A 250 -23.53 -18.32 10.12
CA ASN A 250 -24.08 -18.47 11.44
C ASN A 250 -24.36 -17.11 12.10
N GLU A 251 -25.61 -16.86 12.47
CA GLU A 251 -26.03 -15.60 13.11
C GLU A 251 -25.35 -15.32 14.45
N GLU A 252 -24.91 -16.36 15.20
CA GLU A 252 -24.21 -16.17 16.48
C GLU A 252 -22.78 -15.65 16.19
N VAL A 253 -22.09 -16.18 15.18
CA VAL A 253 -20.78 -15.69 14.75
C VAL A 253 -20.88 -14.24 14.27
N ARG A 254 -21.93 -13.91 13.51
CA ARG A 254 -22.19 -12.52 13.09
C ARG A 254 -22.36 -11.59 14.30
N ARG A 255 -23.09 -12.02 15.34
CA ARG A 255 -23.27 -11.22 16.57
C ARG A 255 -21.97 -11.02 17.36
N GLU A 256 -21.07 -11.98 17.35
CA GLU A 256 -19.75 -11.80 17.94
C GLU A 256 -18.99 -10.68 17.18
N PHE A 257 -19.01 -10.68 15.84
CA PHE A 257 -18.36 -9.63 15.07
C PHE A 257 -19.07 -8.27 15.13
N GLU A 258 -20.37 -8.21 15.37
CA GLU A 258 -21.06 -6.98 15.72
C GLU A 258 -20.52 -6.39 17.03
N GLN A 259 -20.27 -7.22 18.05
CA GLN A 259 -19.69 -6.78 19.33
C GLN A 259 -18.23 -6.34 19.15
N VAL A 260 -17.44 -7.07 18.40
CA VAL A 260 -16.08 -6.68 18.04
C VAL A 260 -16.05 -5.33 17.32
N ALA A 261 -16.94 -5.12 16.36
CA ALA A 261 -17.05 -3.83 15.67
C ALA A 261 -17.44 -2.71 16.62
N ASP A 262 -18.45 -2.94 17.49
CA ASP A 262 -18.83 -1.97 18.52
C ASP A 262 -17.67 -1.60 19.43
N PHE A 263 -16.90 -2.60 19.89
CA PHE A 263 -15.76 -2.37 20.77
C PHE A 263 -14.72 -1.41 20.15
N TRP A 264 -14.34 -1.64 18.90
CA TRP A 264 -13.32 -0.82 18.25
C TRP A 264 -13.85 0.55 17.79
N LEU A 265 -15.07 0.62 17.28
CA LEU A 265 -15.72 1.88 16.91
C LEU A 265 -15.99 2.77 18.12
N ASP A 266 -16.41 2.20 19.26
CA ASP A 266 -16.58 2.95 20.53
C ASP A 266 -15.24 3.47 21.09
N MET A 267 -14.11 2.85 20.76
CA MET A 267 -12.77 3.36 21.04
C MET A 267 -12.35 4.50 20.11
N GLY A 268 -13.02 4.69 18.97
CA GLY A 268 -12.74 5.74 18.00
C GLY A 268 -11.97 5.27 16.77
N VAL A 269 -11.97 3.98 16.45
CA VAL A 269 -11.48 3.47 15.16
C VAL A 269 -12.42 3.96 14.04
N ASP A 270 -11.86 4.39 12.91
CA ASP A 270 -12.60 5.03 11.82
C ASP A 270 -13.07 4.03 10.75
N GLY A 271 -12.94 2.73 11.00
CA GLY A 271 -13.37 1.69 10.09
C GLY A 271 -12.44 0.48 10.04
N PHE A 272 -12.62 -0.36 9.03
CA PHE A 272 -11.90 -1.64 8.96
C PHE A 272 -11.40 -1.95 7.54
N ARG A 273 -10.24 -2.60 7.50
CA ARG A 273 -9.84 -3.40 6.34
C ARG A 273 -10.30 -4.85 6.59
N LEU A 274 -11.12 -5.37 5.68
CA LEU A 274 -11.66 -6.71 5.78
C LEU A 274 -10.79 -7.70 5.00
N ASP A 275 -10.20 -8.63 5.73
CA ASP A 275 -9.30 -9.65 5.20
C ASP A 275 -10.05 -10.73 4.42
N ALA A 276 -9.47 -11.17 3.29
CA ALA A 276 -9.82 -12.37 2.54
C ALA A 276 -11.32 -12.58 2.25
N VAL A 277 -12.05 -11.50 1.91
CA VAL A 277 -13.53 -11.52 1.80
C VAL A 277 -14.09 -12.53 0.79
N LYS A 278 -13.28 -13.00 -0.17
CA LYS A 278 -13.70 -14.04 -1.13
C LYS A 278 -13.73 -15.46 -0.54
N GLU A 279 -13.12 -15.64 0.63
CA GLU A 279 -13.03 -16.95 1.30
C GLU A 279 -14.11 -17.13 2.37
N TYR A 280 -14.92 -16.11 2.72
CA TYR A 280 -16.00 -16.18 3.72
C TYR A 280 -16.96 -17.33 3.45
N VAL A 281 -17.34 -17.53 2.17
CA VAL A 281 -17.97 -18.76 1.64
C VAL A 281 -17.24 -19.12 0.37
N THR A 282 -16.31 -20.06 0.47
CA THR A 282 -15.43 -20.41 -0.63
C THR A 282 -16.20 -20.77 -1.90
N GLY A 283 -15.95 -20.00 -2.97
CA GLY A 283 -16.50 -20.26 -4.31
C GLY A 283 -17.89 -19.66 -4.55
N SER A 284 -18.46 -18.91 -3.60
CA SER A 284 -19.74 -18.22 -3.76
C SER A 284 -19.60 -16.71 -3.65
N VAL A 285 -19.65 -16.02 -4.79
CA VAL A 285 -19.69 -14.53 -4.81
C VAL A 285 -20.97 -14.01 -4.19
N GLU A 286 -22.11 -14.66 -4.44
CA GLU A 286 -23.43 -14.24 -3.93
C GLU A 286 -23.48 -14.27 -2.41
N ASP A 287 -23.03 -15.38 -1.79
CA ASP A 287 -23.02 -15.51 -0.32
C ASP A 287 -22.00 -14.54 0.32
N ASN A 288 -20.83 -14.34 -0.30
CA ASN A 288 -19.83 -13.38 0.18
C ASN A 288 -20.37 -11.94 0.15
N VAL A 289 -21.06 -11.55 -0.92
CA VAL A 289 -21.70 -10.23 -1.04
C VAL A 289 -22.80 -10.07 0.03
N GLU A 290 -23.57 -11.11 0.33
CA GLU A 290 -24.59 -11.08 1.39
C GLU A 290 -23.97 -10.86 2.77
N ILE A 291 -22.90 -11.61 3.09
CA ILE A 291 -22.18 -11.44 4.36
C ILE A 291 -21.58 -10.04 4.48
N LEU A 292 -20.97 -9.54 3.42
CA LEU A 292 -20.43 -8.18 3.40
C LEU A 292 -21.53 -7.13 3.55
N SER A 293 -22.70 -7.33 2.90
CA SER A 293 -23.84 -6.41 3.05
C SER A 293 -24.31 -6.31 4.49
N TRP A 294 -24.43 -7.47 5.18
CA TRP A 294 -24.75 -7.48 6.60
C TRP A 294 -23.75 -6.64 7.41
N PHE A 295 -22.45 -6.83 7.20
CA PHE A 295 -21.43 -6.15 7.99
C PHE A 295 -21.33 -4.65 7.64
N ALA A 296 -21.44 -4.30 6.35
CA ALA A 296 -21.47 -2.92 5.89
C ALA A 296 -22.68 -2.15 6.44
N ASP A 297 -23.88 -2.75 6.37
CA ASP A 297 -25.10 -2.16 6.93
C ASP A 297 -24.96 -1.94 8.45
N TYR A 298 -24.30 -2.87 9.16
CA TYR A 298 -24.08 -2.75 10.60
C TYR A 298 -23.12 -1.59 10.93
N VAL A 299 -21.96 -1.55 10.30
CA VAL A 299 -20.90 -0.56 10.57
C VAL A 299 -21.34 0.85 10.14
N HIS A 300 -21.91 1.01 8.94
CA HIS A 300 -22.44 2.30 8.47
C HIS A 300 -23.70 2.72 9.23
N GLY A 301 -24.42 1.78 9.83
CA GLY A 301 -25.54 2.06 10.73
C GLY A 301 -25.09 2.71 12.05
N LYS A 302 -23.83 2.56 12.46
CA LYS A 302 -23.26 3.26 13.62
C LYS A 302 -22.81 4.68 13.24
N ASP A 303 -22.03 4.80 12.18
CA ASP A 303 -21.66 6.07 11.56
C ASP A 303 -21.44 5.83 10.06
N PRO A 304 -22.13 6.56 9.16
CA PRO A 304 -21.92 6.42 7.72
C PRO A 304 -20.53 6.84 7.24
N GLU A 305 -19.74 7.54 8.04
CA GLU A 305 -18.35 7.92 7.73
C GLU A 305 -17.33 6.82 8.08
N ASN A 306 -17.75 5.73 8.75
CA ASN A 306 -16.87 4.58 9.00
C ASN A 306 -16.47 3.93 7.67
N TYR A 307 -15.18 3.82 7.42
CA TYR A 307 -14.65 3.37 6.12
C TYR A 307 -14.40 1.87 6.09
N LEU A 308 -14.92 1.19 5.07
CA LEU A 308 -14.72 -0.23 4.83
C LEU A 308 -13.97 -0.47 3.52
N VAL A 309 -12.77 -1.03 3.61
CA VAL A 309 -11.99 -1.49 2.46
C VAL A 309 -11.75 -3.00 2.52
N CYS A 310 -11.98 -3.70 1.41
CA CYS A 310 -11.98 -5.17 1.37
C CYS A 310 -10.84 -5.72 0.51
N GLU A 311 -10.21 -6.79 1.01
CA GLU A 311 -9.29 -7.59 0.22
C GLU A 311 -10.02 -8.74 -0.48
N CYS A 312 -10.13 -8.63 -1.80
CA CYS A 312 -10.67 -9.67 -2.66
C CYS A 312 -9.68 -10.03 -3.77
N TRP A 313 -8.69 -10.85 -3.46
CA TRP A 313 -7.61 -11.18 -4.39
C TRP A 313 -8.08 -12.13 -5.49
N THR A 314 -8.62 -11.57 -6.54
CA THR A 314 -9.15 -12.28 -7.71
C THR A 314 -9.09 -11.37 -8.96
N ASP A 315 -9.69 -11.80 -10.08
CA ASP A 315 -9.79 -10.96 -11.28
C ASP A 315 -10.78 -9.80 -11.11
N GLN A 316 -10.57 -8.73 -11.89
CA GLN A 316 -11.32 -7.48 -11.78
C GLN A 316 -12.85 -7.65 -11.93
N ASN A 317 -13.30 -8.49 -12.87
CA ASN A 317 -14.73 -8.69 -13.07
C ASN A 317 -15.38 -9.39 -11.88
N THR A 318 -14.62 -10.18 -11.14
CA THR A 318 -15.09 -10.86 -9.95
C THR A 318 -15.11 -9.91 -8.76
N TYR A 319 -14.00 -9.21 -8.43
CA TYR A 319 -14.02 -8.34 -7.25
C TYR A 319 -14.92 -7.11 -7.44
N ALA A 320 -15.15 -6.63 -8.68
CA ALA A 320 -16.09 -5.55 -8.94
C ALA A 320 -17.53 -5.87 -8.46
N GLN A 321 -17.94 -7.15 -8.48
CA GLN A 321 -19.27 -7.56 -8.03
C GLN A 321 -19.46 -7.35 -6.51
N TYR A 322 -18.38 -7.35 -5.75
CA TYR A 322 -18.43 -7.18 -4.29
C TYR A 322 -18.83 -5.76 -3.87
N TYR A 323 -18.69 -4.77 -4.74
CA TYR A 323 -19.24 -3.43 -4.50
C TYR A 323 -20.76 -3.41 -4.31
N ALA A 324 -21.47 -4.44 -4.81
CA ALA A 324 -22.92 -4.59 -4.58
C ALA A 324 -23.28 -4.81 -3.10
N SER A 325 -22.31 -5.12 -2.25
CA SER A 325 -22.49 -5.26 -0.80
C SER A 325 -22.68 -3.94 -0.05
N GLY A 326 -22.36 -2.80 -0.67
CA GLY A 326 -22.41 -1.50 -0.02
C GLY A 326 -21.16 -1.12 0.78
N VAL A 327 -20.07 -1.93 0.70
CA VAL A 327 -18.75 -1.50 1.21
C VAL A 327 -18.23 -0.34 0.39
N ASP A 328 -17.43 0.54 1.01
CA ASP A 328 -16.90 1.72 0.33
C ASP A 328 -15.91 1.33 -0.76
N SER A 329 -15.00 0.41 -0.46
CA SER A 329 -13.84 0.14 -1.30
C SER A 329 -13.48 -1.33 -1.43
N MET A 330 -12.96 -1.66 -2.61
CA MET A 330 -12.24 -2.91 -2.88
C MET A 330 -10.82 -2.57 -3.28
N PHE A 331 -9.81 -3.27 -2.75
CA PHE A 331 -8.43 -3.11 -3.22
C PHE A 331 -8.30 -3.42 -4.71
N ASP A 332 -7.71 -2.50 -5.47
CA ASP A 332 -7.59 -2.59 -6.92
C ASP A 332 -6.35 -3.39 -7.34
N PHE A 333 -6.51 -4.71 -7.37
CA PHE A 333 -5.46 -5.63 -7.79
C PHE A 333 -5.05 -5.49 -9.27
N THR A 334 -5.86 -4.86 -10.12
CA THR A 334 -5.57 -4.69 -11.56
C THR A 334 -4.35 -3.82 -11.80
N PHE A 335 -4.13 -2.82 -10.95
CA PHE A 335 -2.99 -1.91 -11.07
C PHE A 335 -1.78 -2.34 -10.25
N ALA A 336 -1.98 -3.21 -9.26
CA ALA A 336 -0.98 -3.64 -8.28
C ALA A 336 -0.04 -4.73 -8.79
N ASP A 337 1.05 -4.98 -8.03
CA ASP A 337 2.06 -6.01 -8.23
C ASP A 337 2.89 -5.83 -9.53
N LYS A 338 3.91 -6.66 -9.66
CA LYS A 338 4.83 -6.72 -10.83
C LYS A 338 4.15 -7.05 -12.16
N SER A 339 2.95 -7.62 -12.11
CA SER A 339 2.13 -7.98 -13.27
C SER A 339 0.98 -7.01 -13.54
N GLY A 340 0.75 -6.05 -12.65
CA GLY A 340 -0.28 -5.04 -12.79
C GLY A 340 0.02 -3.99 -13.86
N ILE A 341 -0.96 -3.14 -14.10
CA ILE A 341 -0.89 -2.12 -15.16
C ILE A 341 0.27 -1.16 -14.90
N ILE A 342 0.46 -0.68 -13.65
CA ILE A 342 1.53 0.27 -13.31
C ILE A 342 2.90 -0.30 -13.67
N ALA A 343 3.24 -1.49 -13.17
CA ALA A 343 4.53 -2.10 -13.45
C ALA A 343 4.75 -2.39 -14.95
N ASN A 344 3.70 -2.76 -15.66
CA ASN A 344 3.79 -3.06 -17.10
C ASN A 344 4.01 -1.81 -17.95
N VAL A 345 3.35 -0.68 -17.67
CA VAL A 345 3.57 0.56 -18.43
C VAL A 345 4.93 1.17 -18.12
N VAL A 346 5.37 1.15 -16.84
CA VAL A 346 6.68 1.68 -16.44
C VAL A 346 7.85 0.84 -16.97
N ASN A 347 7.63 -0.49 -17.16
CA ASN A 347 8.62 -1.37 -17.80
C ASN A 347 8.55 -1.36 -19.34
N GLY A 348 7.65 -0.58 -19.96
CA GLY A 348 7.44 -0.59 -21.42
C GLY A 348 6.93 -1.91 -21.97
N LYS A 349 6.27 -2.74 -21.15
CA LYS A 349 5.61 -3.98 -21.56
C LYS A 349 4.19 -3.74 -22.06
N ALA A 350 3.61 -2.60 -21.68
CA ALA A 350 2.34 -2.09 -22.18
C ALA A 350 2.51 -0.61 -22.55
N SER A 351 1.67 -0.10 -23.46
CA SER A 351 1.67 1.31 -23.83
C SER A 351 1.28 2.20 -22.64
N ALA A 352 1.83 3.39 -22.54
CA ALA A 352 1.45 4.36 -21.52
C ALA A 352 -0.06 4.66 -21.52
N ALA A 353 -0.67 4.70 -22.72
CA ALA A 353 -2.11 4.86 -22.90
C ALA A 353 -2.94 3.85 -22.12
N SER A 354 -2.40 2.63 -21.86
CA SER A 354 -3.09 1.58 -21.10
C SER A 354 -3.42 2.02 -19.68
N TYR A 355 -2.58 2.83 -19.03
CA TYR A 355 -2.83 3.35 -17.70
C TYR A 355 -4.12 4.20 -17.66
N ALA A 356 -4.19 5.25 -18.47
CA ALA A 356 -5.34 6.17 -18.51
C ALA A 356 -6.63 5.47 -18.98
N LYS A 357 -6.50 4.59 -19.99
CA LYS A 357 -7.64 3.83 -20.54
C LYS A 357 -8.28 2.89 -19.50
N ASN A 358 -7.48 2.21 -18.69
CA ASN A 358 -8.00 1.30 -17.68
C ASN A 358 -8.58 2.06 -16.48
N LEU A 359 -8.00 3.21 -16.08
CA LEU A 359 -8.58 4.08 -15.06
C LEU A 359 -9.98 4.60 -15.44
N GLU A 360 -10.23 4.93 -16.71
CA GLU A 360 -11.57 5.29 -17.18
C GLU A 360 -12.52 4.09 -17.21
N ALA A 361 -12.03 2.92 -17.67
CA ALA A 361 -12.86 1.73 -17.84
C ALA A 361 -13.37 1.17 -16.51
N GLU A 362 -12.53 1.18 -15.47
CA GLU A 362 -12.90 0.66 -14.15
C GLU A 362 -14.01 1.47 -13.49
N GLN A 363 -14.04 2.80 -13.67
CA GLN A 363 -15.12 3.64 -13.12
C GLN A 363 -16.49 3.19 -13.60
N ALA A 364 -16.62 2.94 -14.90
CA ALA A 364 -17.85 2.46 -15.49
C ALA A 364 -18.21 1.06 -15.01
N MET A 365 -17.22 0.23 -14.70
CA MET A 365 -17.41 -1.13 -14.17
C MET A 365 -17.90 -1.11 -12.73
N TYR A 366 -17.23 -0.38 -11.83
CA TYR A 366 -17.57 -0.37 -10.40
C TYR A 366 -18.89 0.33 -10.14
N ALA A 367 -19.15 1.44 -10.83
CA ALA A 367 -20.42 2.19 -10.74
C ALA A 367 -21.66 1.38 -11.15
N GLN A 368 -21.52 0.25 -11.87
CA GLN A 368 -22.62 -0.67 -12.15
C GLN A 368 -23.13 -1.39 -10.92
N TYR A 369 -22.25 -1.61 -9.93
CA TYR A 369 -22.56 -2.34 -8.71
C TYR A 369 -22.83 -1.40 -7.54
N ASN A 370 -22.06 -0.32 -7.41
CA ASN A 370 -22.27 0.74 -6.42
C ASN A 370 -21.92 2.09 -7.04
N PRO A 371 -22.90 3.00 -7.26
CA PRO A 371 -22.61 4.33 -7.83
C PRO A 371 -21.79 5.23 -6.91
N ASP A 372 -21.80 4.94 -5.60
CA ASP A 372 -21.11 5.70 -4.55
C ASP A 372 -19.78 5.04 -4.13
N TYR A 373 -19.27 4.09 -4.93
CA TYR A 373 -18.01 3.39 -4.63
C TYR A 373 -16.84 4.37 -4.52
N ILE A 374 -15.89 4.04 -3.67
CA ILE A 374 -14.56 4.67 -3.61
C ILE A 374 -13.55 3.62 -4.08
N ASN A 375 -12.73 3.91 -5.10
CA ASN A 375 -11.66 2.96 -5.47
C ASN A 375 -10.56 2.93 -4.40
N ALA A 376 -9.89 1.81 -4.22
CA ALA A 376 -8.74 1.66 -3.31
C ALA A 376 -7.47 1.22 -4.06
N PRO A 377 -6.84 2.12 -4.83
CA PRO A 377 -5.59 1.80 -5.52
C PRO A 377 -4.47 1.57 -4.52
N PHE A 378 -3.66 0.56 -4.81
CA PHE A 378 -2.41 0.29 -4.11
C PHE A 378 -1.39 -0.26 -5.11
N TYR A 379 -0.10 -0.14 -4.82
CA TYR A 379 0.93 -0.65 -5.72
C TYR A 379 1.54 -1.94 -5.20
N THR A 380 1.82 -1.98 -3.91
CA THR A 380 2.27 -3.16 -3.17
C THR A 380 1.61 -3.17 -1.79
N ASN A 381 1.65 -4.33 -1.13
CA ASN A 381 1.24 -4.51 0.25
C ASN A 381 2.15 -5.55 0.94
N HIS A 382 1.83 -5.93 2.16
CA HIS A 382 2.56 -6.89 2.96
C HIS A 382 2.62 -8.32 2.38
N ASP A 383 1.78 -8.66 1.39
CA ASP A 383 1.71 -9.96 0.73
C ASP A 383 2.40 -9.98 -0.64
N MET A 384 2.81 -8.83 -1.15
CA MET A 384 3.47 -8.68 -2.44
C MET A 384 4.95 -8.37 -2.32
N GLY A 385 5.73 -8.71 -3.34
CA GLY A 385 7.10 -8.21 -3.44
C GLY A 385 7.10 -6.70 -3.58
N ARG A 386 8.04 -6.03 -2.91
CA ARG A 386 8.16 -4.57 -2.93
C ARG A 386 8.49 -4.04 -4.32
N SER A 387 7.96 -2.87 -4.68
CA SER A 387 7.95 -2.31 -6.05
C SER A 387 9.35 -2.10 -6.64
N THR A 388 10.33 -1.76 -5.84
CA THR A 388 11.72 -1.63 -6.30
C THR A 388 12.30 -2.91 -6.90
N GLY A 389 11.75 -4.07 -6.56
CA GLY A 389 12.09 -5.37 -7.14
C GLY A 389 11.51 -5.60 -8.55
N TYR A 390 10.58 -4.78 -9.01
CA TYR A 390 9.99 -4.90 -10.34
C TYR A 390 10.87 -4.31 -11.44
N TYR A 391 11.86 -3.52 -11.07
CA TYR A 391 12.69 -2.72 -11.95
C TYR A 391 14.17 -3.09 -11.84
N ALA A 392 14.84 -3.19 -12.98
CA ALA A 392 16.25 -3.54 -13.06
C ALA A 392 17.03 -2.54 -13.91
N GLY A 393 18.36 -2.49 -13.71
CA GLY A 393 19.25 -1.63 -14.48
C GLY A 393 19.35 -0.20 -13.95
N GLU A 394 19.87 0.70 -14.77
CA GLU A 394 20.24 2.06 -14.40
C GLU A 394 19.01 2.95 -14.11
N ASN A 395 17.88 2.69 -14.78
CA ASN A 395 16.65 3.49 -14.63
C ASN A 395 15.78 3.06 -13.44
N SER A 396 16.21 2.09 -12.64
CA SER A 396 15.35 1.49 -11.62
C SER A 396 14.89 2.48 -10.55
N ALA A 397 15.67 3.50 -10.20
CA ALA A 397 15.25 4.56 -9.29
C ALA A 397 14.14 5.42 -9.90
N ALA A 398 14.31 5.85 -11.14
CA ALA A 398 13.32 6.62 -11.89
C ALA A 398 12.01 5.82 -12.07
N GLN A 399 12.12 4.54 -12.38
CA GLN A 399 10.98 3.64 -12.52
C GLN A 399 10.24 3.42 -11.19
N THR A 400 10.98 3.28 -10.07
CA THR A 400 10.38 3.17 -8.72
C THR A 400 9.62 4.44 -8.36
N LYS A 401 10.19 5.61 -8.59
CA LYS A 401 9.55 6.92 -8.41
C LYS A 401 8.26 7.03 -9.21
N LEU A 402 8.34 6.79 -10.52
CA LEU A 402 7.16 6.89 -11.39
C LEU A 402 6.08 5.87 -11.03
N GLY A 403 6.44 4.62 -10.68
CA GLY A 403 5.47 3.61 -10.27
C GLY A 403 4.67 4.05 -9.03
N ASN A 404 5.34 4.59 -8.02
CA ASN A 404 4.67 5.17 -6.84
C ASN A 404 3.82 6.39 -7.21
N ALA A 405 4.30 7.26 -8.11
CA ALA A 405 3.53 8.42 -8.57
C ALA A 405 2.23 8.00 -9.28
N LEU A 406 2.28 7.00 -10.16
CA LEU A 406 1.08 6.51 -10.86
C LEU A 406 0.05 5.93 -9.90
N ASN A 407 0.48 5.23 -8.83
CA ASN A 407 -0.41 4.79 -7.77
C ASN A 407 -1.04 5.98 -7.03
N LEU A 408 -0.21 6.87 -6.51
CA LEU A 408 -0.65 8.01 -5.69
C LEU A 408 -1.48 9.05 -6.46
N LEU A 409 -1.34 9.13 -7.79
CA LEU A 409 -2.14 9.98 -8.66
C LEU A 409 -3.41 9.29 -9.19
N SER A 410 -3.68 8.05 -8.79
CA SER A 410 -4.95 7.36 -9.06
C SER A 410 -6.10 7.96 -8.23
N GLY A 411 -7.34 7.78 -8.68
CA GLY A 411 -8.55 8.22 -7.97
C GLY A 411 -8.91 7.29 -6.81
N GLY A 412 -9.71 7.77 -5.88
CA GLY A 412 -10.13 7.00 -4.71
C GLY A 412 -9.23 7.22 -3.49
N SER A 413 -9.30 6.32 -2.54
CA SER A 413 -8.41 6.24 -1.38
C SER A 413 -7.19 5.39 -1.74
N VAL A 414 -6.01 6.02 -1.82
CA VAL A 414 -4.79 5.33 -2.21
C VAL A 414 -4.05 4.78 -1.00
N PHE A 415 -3.42 3.61 -1.18
CA PHE A 415 -2.67 2.95 -0.12
C PHE A 415 -1.18 2.90 -0.47
N LEU A 416 -0.35 3.26 0.52
CA LEU A 416 1.11 3.22 0.46
C LEU A 416 1.62 2.31 1.58
N TYR A 417 2.25 1.20 1.22
CA TYR A 417 2.85 0.28 2.18
C TYR A 417 4.14 0.86 2.74
N TYR A 418 4.34 0.82 4.06
CA TYR A 418 5.52 1.41 4.72
C TYR A 418 6.83 1.03 4.02
N GLY A 419 7.68 2.01 3.80
CA GLY A 419 8.98 1.85 3.15
C GLY A 419 8.94 1.82 1.61
N GLU A 420 7.78 1.86 0.96
CA GLU A 420 7.70 2.06 -0.50
C GLU A 420 8.19 3.47 -0.89
N GLU A 421 7.97 4.46 -0.03
CA GLU A 421 8.50 5.82 -0.17
C GLU A 421 10.03 5.90 -0.09
N LEU A 422 10.67 4.85 0.44
CA LEU A 422 12.14 4.72 0.44
C LEU A 422 12.65 3.82 -0.70
N GLY A 423 11.75 3.16 -1.41
CA GLY A 423 12.11 2.10 -2.34
C GLY A 423 12.75 0.91 -1.63
N MET A 424 12.25 0.52 -0.46
CA MET A 424 12.72 -0.64 0.27
C MET A 424 12.60 -1.91 -0.59
N LYS A 425 13.44 -2.88 -0.29
CA LYS A 425 13.50 -4.17 -0.98
C LYS A 425 12.91 -5.26 -0.09
N GLY A 426 12.29 -6.25 -0.72
CA GLY A 426 11.77 -7.44 -0.05
C GLY A 426 10.91 -8.26 -1.00
N SER A 427 11.21 -9.56 -1.14
CA SER A 427 10.47 -10.46 -2.03
C SER A 427 10.71 -11.91 -1.67
N GLY A 428 9.94 -12.82 -2.28
CA GLY A 428 10.04 -14.26 -2.01
C GLY A 428 9.23 -14.64 -0.78
N LYS A 429 9.88 -14.89 0.34
CA LYS A 429 9.21 -15.20 1.61
C LYS A 429 8.42 -14.00 2.13
N ASP A 430 7.37 -14.27 2.87
CA ASP A 430 6.54 -13.22 3.47
C ASP A 430 7.34 -12.35 4.46
N GLU A 431 8.22 -12.97 5.24
CA GLU A 431 9.10 -12.28 6.18
C GLU A 431 9.98 -11.22 5.48
N ASN A 432 10.45 -11.51 4.26
CA ASN A 432 11.27 -10.56 3.48
C ASN A 432 10.46 -9.33 3.02
N LYS A 433 9.18 -9.52 2.68
CA LYS A 433 8.27 -8.44 2.29
C LYS A 433 7.98 -7.51 3.46
N ARG A 434 8.06 -8.04 4.68
CA ARG A 434 7.75 -7.43 5.99
C ARG A 434 9.00 -7.03 6.76
N ALA A 435 10.10 -6.76 6.03
CA ALA A 435 11.36 -6.29 6.59
C ALA A 435 11.18 -5.00 7.43
N PRO A 436 12.02 -4.79 8.45
CA PRO A 436 11.99 -3.59 9.27
C PRO A 436 12.09 -2.31 8.44
N MET A 437 11.33 -1.28 8.86
CA MET A 437 11.44 0.06 8.27
C MET A 437 12.89 0.55 8.31
N TYR A 438 13.38 1.07 7.20
CA TYR A 438 14.79 1.43 7.02
C TYR A 438 15.06 2.87 7.43
N TRP A 439 14.88 3.14 8.76
CA TRP A 439 15.09 4.48 9.32
C TRP A 439 16.52 4.96 9.20
N SER A 440 17.49 4.09 9.51
CA SER A 440 18.92 4.38 9.53
C SER A 440 19.75 3.25 8.93
N LYS A 441 20.94 3.55 8.43
CA LYS A 441 21.98 2.54 8.05
C LYS A 441 22.63 1.86 9.26
N ASP A 442 22.58 2.49 10.42
CA ASP A 442 23.02 1.86 11.67
C ASP A 442 21.89 0.98 12.21
N ASP A 443 22.08 -0.34 12.10
CA ASP A 443 21.14 -1.34 12.60
C ASP A 443 20.94 -1.31 14.13
N LYS A 444 21.70 -0.49 14.84
CA LYS A 444 21.63 -0.24 16.29
C LYS A 444 21.10 1.14 16.64
N ALA A 445 20.71 1.93 15.63
CA ALA A 445 20.07 3.20 15.90
C ALA A 445 18.78 3.00 16.70
N GLU A 446 18.39 4.01 17.45
CA GLU A 446 17.15 3.98 18.24
C GLU A 446 15.95 3.67 17.33
N GLY A 447 15.08 2.78 17.78
CA GLY A 447 13.85 2.41 17.09
C GLY A 447 13.98 1.40 15.95
N MET A 448 15.20 0.89 15.68
CA MET A 448 15.40 -0.13 14.65
C MET A 448 14.87 -1.49 15.09
N CYS A 449 13.85 -2.00 14.41
CA CYS A 449 13.33 -3.35 14.62
C CYS A 449 14.26 -4.42 14.06
N LYS A 450 14.18 -5.65 14.61
CA LYS A 450 14.92 -6.81 14.09
C LYS A 450 14.23 -7.49 12.91
N GLY A 451 12.92 -7.27 12.77
CA GLY A 451 12.08 -7.94 11.77
C GLY A 451 11.74 -9.40 12.13
N PRO A 452 10.94 -10.07 11.26
CA PRO A 452 10.54 -11.47 11.45
C PRO A 452 11.70 -12.44 11.54
N ALA A 453 11.58 -13.45 12.40
CA ALA A 453 12.68 -14.38 12.73
C ALA A 453 13.25 -15.16 11.53
N ASP A 454 12.41 -15.47 10.55
CA ASP A 454 12.79 -16.25 9.36
C ASP A 454 13.12 -15.36 8.13
N MET A 455 13.22 -14.04 8.33
CA MET A 455 13.65 -13.11 7.29
C MET A 455 15.07 -13.43 6.83
N GLU A 456 15.30 -13.37 5.52
CA GLU A 456 16.62 -13.55 4.93
C GLU A 456 17.46 -12.27 5.09
N ASP A 457 18.76 -12.44 5.20
CA ASP A 457 19.69 -11.31 5.17
C ASP A 457 19.83 -10.80 3.71
N PHE A 458 19.44 -9.57 3.47
CA PHE A 458 19.60 -8.89 2.18
C PHE A 458 19.86 -7.39 2.36
N GLN A 459 20.57 -6.81 1.43
CA GLN A 459 20.88 -5.39 1.47
C GLN A 459 19.81 -4.58 0.73
N MET A 460 19.45 -3.44 1.29
CA MET A 460 18.59 -2.46 0.62
C MET A 460 19.31 -1.92 -0.63
N LYS A 461 18.52 -1.49 -1.60
CA LYS A 461 19.00 -0.99 -2.89
C LYS A 461 19.28 0.51 -2.87
N PHE A 462 18.49 1.21 -2.08
CA PHE A 462 18.56 2.66 -1.90
C PHE A 462 18.92 2.98 -0.45
N ASP A 463 19.19 4.24 -0.19
CA ASP A 463 19.64 4.73 1.09
C ASP A 463 18.54 4.68 2.17
N SER A 464 18.93 4.84 3.43
CA SER A 464 18.01 4.92 4.55
C SER A 464 17.23 6.23 4.55
N LEU A 465 16.16 6.32 5.37
CA LEU A 465 15.37 7.55 5.49
C LEU A 465 16.25 8.75 5.84
N GLU A 466 17.12 8.63 6.84
CA GLU A 466 18.01 9.73 7.29
C GLU A 466 18.80 10.34 6.13
N GLU A 467 19.28 9.52 5.21
CA GLU A 467 20.05 10.00 4.05
C GLU A 467 19.14 10.52 2.94
N GLN A 468 18.00 9.84 2.71
CA GLN A 468 17.05 10.25 1.69
C GLN A 468 16.37 11.59 1.99
N GLN A 469 16.20 11.96 3.26
CA GLN A 469 15.69 13.27 3.65
C GLN A 469 16.62 14.41 3.23
N GLU A 470 17.92 14.17 3.26
CA GLU A 470 18.95 15.14 2.88
C GLU A 470 19.19 15.23 1.34
N ASP A 471 18.75 14.22 0.58
CA ASP A 471 18.90 14.15 -0.87
C ASP A 471 17.62 14.62 -1.57
N PRO A 472 17.58 15.82 -2.18
CA PRO A 472 16.41 16.33 -2.88
C PRO A 472 15.95 15.45 -4.05
N ASP A 473 16.86 14.62 -4.59
CA ASP A 473 16.58 13.72 -5.69
C ASP A 473 16.24 12.29 -5.21
N SER A 474 16.03 12.07 -3.91
CA SER A 474 15.68 10.77 -3.34
C SER A 474 14.30 10.28 -3.78
N ILE A 475 14.02 8.99 -3.53
CA ILE A 475 12.67 8.42 -3.72
C ILE A 475 11.72 9.03 -2.68
N TYR A 476 12.18 9.19 -1.44
CA TYR A 476 11.41 9.79 -0.34
C TYR A 476 10.89 11.19 -0.70
N ASN A 477 11.78 12.10 -1.07
CA ASN A 477 11.41 13.48 -1.40
C ASN A 477 10.49 13.54 -2.63
N TYR A 478 10.68 12.64 -3.58
CA TYR A 478 9.81 12.51 -4.75
C TYR A 478 8.40 12.05 -4.35
N VAL A 479 8.27 11.01 -3.53
CA VAL A 479 6.96 10.49 -3.06
C VAL A 479 6.25 11.53 -2.20
N LYS A 480 6.96 12.22 -1.32
CA LYS A 480 6.44 13.34 -0.53
C LYS A 480 5.84 14.42 -1.45
N GLN A 481 6.56 14.79 -2.50
CA GLN A 481 6.05 15.75 -3.48
C GLN A 481 4.77 15.27 -4.19
N VAL A 482 4.68 13.98 -4.54
CA VAL A 482 3.47 13.41 -5.15
C VAL A 482 2.26 13.54 -4.22
N ILE A 483 2.44 13.17 -2.95
CA ILE A 483 1.38 13.27 -1.93
C ILE A 483 0.94 14.72 -1.73
N ARG A 484 1.90 15.66 -1.67
CA ARG A 484 1.61 17.09 -1.59
C ARG A 484 0.78 17.58 -2.78
N ILE A 485 1.15 17.22 -4.01
CA ILE A 485 0.38 17.55 -5.22
C ILE A 485 -1.03 16.99 -5.13
N ARG A 486 -1.19 15.76 -4.68
CA ARG A 486 -2.50 15.15 -4.47
C ARG A 486 -3.33 15.92 -3.44
N ASN A 487 -2.75 16.30 -2.30
CA ASN A 487 -3.42 17.05 -1.24
C ASN A 487 -3.71 18.50 -1.63
N GLN A 488 -2.98 19.07 -2.59
CA GLN A 488 -3.27 20.39 -3.17
C GLN A 488 -4.38 20.38 -4.22
N ASN A 489 -4.74 19.21 -4.76
CA ASN A 489 -5.65 19.08 -5.89
C ASN A 489 -6.70 17.98 -5.64
N PRO A 490 -7.79 18.27 -4.94
CA PRO A 490 -8.84 17.29 -4.58
C PRO A 490 -9.40 16.51 -5.78
N ALA A 491 -9.39 17.08 -6.97
CA ALA A 491 -9.83 16.42 -8.20
C ALA A 491 -8.97 15.17 -8.54
N ILE A 492 -7.74 15.04 -8.04
CA ILE A 492 -6.93 13.84 -8.24
C ILE A 492 -7.59 12.64 -7.54
N ALA A 493 -8.06 12.83 -6.31
CA ALA A 493 -8.68 11.76 -5.54
C ALA A 493 -10.15 11.52 -5.94
N ARG A 494 -10.93 12.59 -6.11
CA ARG A 494 -12.40 12.56 -6.21
C ARG A 494 -12.93 12.67 -7.64
N GLY A 495 -12.06 13.09 -8.56
CA GLY A 495 -12.46 13.43 -9.92
C GLY A 495 -12.80 12.22 -10.78
N THR A 496 -13.81 12.40 -11.62
CA THR A 496 -14.08 11.46 -12.71
C THR A 496 -12.95 11.50 -13.73
N THR A 497 -12.43 10.35 -14.10
CA THR A 497 -11.38 10.20 -15.11
C THR A 497 -11.98 10.18 -16.51
N THR A 498 -11.39 10.94 -17.42
CA THR A 498 -11.63 10.80 -18.87
C THR A 498 -10.30 10.52 -19.58
N TYR A 499 -10.21 9.42 -20.27
CA TYR A 499 -9.08 9.05 -21.12
C TYR A 499 -9.05 9.90 -22.38
N LEU A 500 -7.91 10.51 -22.68
CA LEU A 500 -7.71 11.34 -23.87
C LEU A 500 -6.96 10.56 -24.95
N GLU A 501 -7.66 9.69 -25.68
CA GLU A 501 -7.09 8.78 -26.69
C GLU A 501 -6.22 9.50 -27.72
N GLN A 502 -6.67 10.66 -28.23
CA GLN A 502 -5.96 11.43 -29.25
C GLN A 502 -4.59 11.92 -28.80
N TYR A 503 -4.39 12.10 -27.49
CA TYR A 503 -3.17 12.65 -26.87
C TYR A 503 -2.34 11.58 -26.15
N SER A 504 -2.73 10.33 -26.29
CA SER A 504 -2.10 9.17 -25.64
C SER A 504 -1.48 8.22 -26.67
N GLY A 505 -0.45 7.47 -26.26
CA GLY A 505 0.26 6.52 -27.15
C GLY A 505 1.16 5.54 -26.40
N GLU A 506 2.19 5.09 -27.06
CA GLU A 506 3.15 4.11 -26.51
C GLU A 506 3.93 4.68 -25.32
N GLN A 507 4.41 5.92 -25.41
CA GLN A 507 5.27 6.54 -24.42
C GLN A 507 4.54 7.45 -23.45
N CYS A 508 3.45 8.11 -23.91
CA CYS A 508 2.71 9.07 -23.11
C CYS A 508 1.26 8.64 -22.89
N PHE A 509 0.74 8.98 -21.72
CA PHE A 509 -0.69 8.98 -21.45
C PHE A 509 -1.18 10.40 -21.22
N ALA A 510 -2.46 10.62 -21.49
CA ALA A 510 -3.18 11.83 -21.19
C ALA A 510 -4.57 11.49 -20.64
N LEU A 511 -4.95 12.13 -19.55
CA LEU A 511 -6.28 12.00 -18.96
C LEU A 511 -6.69 13.32 -18.29
N THR A 512 -7.99 13.52 -18.12
CA THR A 512 -8.51 14.58 -17.25
C THR A 512 -9.13 13.99 -15.99
N ARG A 513 -9.13 14.78 -14.93
CA ARG A 513 -9.84 14.55 -13.66
C ARG A 513 -10.77 15.71 -13.41
N SER A 514 -12.08 15.45 -13.34
CA SER A 514 -13.10 16.49 -13.11
C SER A 514 -13.82 16.26 -11.81
N TYR A 515 -13.76 17.23 -10.92
CA TYR A 515 -14.43 17.23 -9.61
C TYR A 515 -14.98 18.63 -9.33
N GLU A 516 -16.30 18.74 -9.09
CA GLU A 516 -17.00 20.00 -8.93
C GLU A 516 -16.71 20.95 -10.12
N ASP A 517 -16.21 22.14 -9.85
CA ASP A 517 -15.87 23.13 -10.87
C ASP A 517 -14.39 23.03 -11.35
N SER A 518 -13.61 22.06 -10.83
CA SER A 518 -12.20 21.88 -11.16
C SER A 518 -11.99 20.74 -12.16
N THR A 519 -11.25 21.00 -13.23
CA THR A 519 -10.79 19.96 -14.15
C THR A 519 -9.28 20.06 -14.35
N LEU A 520 -8.58 18.94 -14.09
CA LEU A 520 -7.13 18.81 -14.24
C LEU A 520 -6.81 18.00 -15.48
N LEU A 521 -5.70 18.33 -16.14
CA LEU A 521 -5.05 17.51 -17.16
C LEU A 521 -3.80 16.86 -16.57
N LEU A 522 -3.73 15.55 -16.61
CA LEU A 522 -2.55 14.77 -16.27
C LEU A 522 -1.93 14.22 -17.56
N LEU A 523 -0.67 14.52 -17.78
CA LEU A 523 0.16 13.98 -18.85
C LEU A 523 1.32 13.22 -18.26
N GLY A 524 1.62 12.02 -18.71
CA GLY A 524 2.77 11.27 -18.23
C GLY A 524 3.56 10.62 -19.34
N ASN A 525 4.89 10.61 -19.18
CA ASN A 525 5.82 9.86 -20.02
C ASN A 525 6.38 8.68 -19.21
N THR A 526 6.07 7.45 -19.64
CA THR A 526 6.51 6.22 -18.95
C THR A 526 7.79 5.64 -19.57
N SER A 527 8.39 6.31 -20.55
CA SER A 527 9.57 5.82 -21.27
C SER A 527 10.89 6.42 -20.76
N ALA A 528 12.01 5.80 -21.10
CA ALA A 528 13.35 6.26 -20.78
C ALA A 528 13.84 7.44 -21.65
N GLU A 529 13.04 7.85 -22.62
CA GLU A 529 13.38 8.91 -23.56
C GLU A 529 12.38 10.06 -23.44
N PRO A 530 12.78 11.31 -23.68
CA PRO A 530 11.83 12.42 -23.76
C PRO A 530 10.77 12.17 -24.83
N ALA A 531 9.54 12.56 -24.56
CA ALA A 531 8.43 12.37 -25.48
C ALA A 531 7.60 13.65 -25.62
N SER A 532 7.09 13.91 -26.83
CA SER A 532 6.34 15.14 -27.12
C SER A 532 4.87 14.84 -27.41
N VAL A 533 3.99 15.68 -26.86
CA VAL A 533 2.54 15.66 -27.09
C VAL A 533 2.12 17.03 -27.61
N ASP A 534 1.37 17.08 -28.72
CA ASP A 534 0.73 18.31 -29.19
C ASP A 534 -0.71 18.37 -28.71
N LEU A 535 -1.01 19.28 -27.81
CA LEU A 535 -2.34 19.51 -27.22
C LEU A 535 -3.23 20.43 -28.06
N SER A 536 -2.89 20.68 -29.32
CA SER A 536 -3.69 21.54 -30.19
C SER A 536 -5.14 21.06 -30.31
N GLY A 537 -6.07 21.97 -30.06
CA GLY A 537 -7.51 21.69 -30.06
C GLY A 537 -8.06 21.06 -28.78
N LEU A 538 -7.22 20.79 -27.76
CA LEU A 538 -7.68 20.33 -26.46
C LEU A 538 -8.26 21.51 -25.65
N THR A 539 -9.40 21.27 -25.03
CA THR A 539 -9.99 22.12 -24.00
C THR A 539 -10.17 21.29 -22.75
N VAL A 540 -9.74 21.81 -21.59
CA VAL A 540 -9.86 21.18 -20.27
C VAL A 540 -10.76 22.06 -19.42
N GLY A 541 -11.89 21.51 -18.96
CA GLY A 541 -12.95 22.35 -18.41
C GLY A 541 -13.42 23.39 -19.45
N ASN A 542 -13.22 24.66 -19.15
CA ASN A 542 -13.52 25.77 -20.04
C ASN A 542 -12.30 26.44 -20.66
N THR A 543 -11.09 25.92 -20.40
CA THR A 543 -9.80 26.55 -20.72
C THR A 543 -9.10 25.84 -21.86
N ALA A 544 -8.62 26.58 -22.87
CA ALA A 544 -7.80 26.02 -23.94
C ALA A 544 -6.45 25.54 -23.40
N ALA A 545 -5.89 24.49 -24.01
CA ALA A 545 -4.67 23.86 -23.49
C ALA A 545 -3.51 24.84 -23.36
N GLU A 546 -3.37 25.83 -24.26
CA GLU A 546 -2.32 26.85 -24.18
C GLU A 546 -2.42 27.78 -22.96
N ASP A 547 -3.62 27.95 -22.40
CA ASP A 547 -3.90 28.85 -21.29
C ASP A 547 -3.90 28.14 -19.91
N LEU A 548 -3.76 26.80 -19.88
CA LEU A 548 -3.66 26.03 -18.64
C LEU A 548 -2.40 26.43 -17.87
N VAL A 549 -2.51 26.45 -16.55
CA VAL A 549 -1.38 26.73 -15.64
C VAL A 549 -0.78 25.45 -15.05
N LEU A 550 0.47 25.54 -14.61
CA LEU A 550 1.16 24.45 -13.94
C LEU A 550 0.59 24.26 -12.52
N LEU A 551 0.11 23.06 -12.22
CA LEU A 551 -0.35 22.66 -10.89
C LEU A 551 0.60 21.65 -10.22
N GLY A 552 1.36 20.90 -10.99
CA GLY A 552 2.37 19.98 -10.49
C GLY A 552 3.25 19.46 -11.61
N GLU A 553 4.49 19.19 -11.26
CA GLU A 553 5.46 18.57 -12.16
C GLU A 553 6.32 17.57 -11.38
N LEU A 554 6.39 16.37 -11.89
CA LEU A 554 7.18 15.26 -11.33
C LEU A 554 8.16 14.78 -12.39
N TYR A 555 9.43 14.85 -12.11
CA TYR A 555 10.49 14.35 -13.00
C TYR A 555 11.57 13.61 -12.19
N THR A 556 12.28 12.71 -12.84
CA THR A 556 13.19 11.78 -12.17
C THR A 556 14.66 12.04 -12.50
N GLY A 557 14.96 13.08 -13.27
CA GLY A 557 16.30 13.51 -13.68
C GLY A 557 16.45 15.01 -13.59
N GLU A 558 17.48 15.56 -14.25
CA GLU A 558 17.79 17.00 -14.23
C GLU A 558 16.92 17.84 -15.18
N GLU A 559 16.25 17.21 -16.17
CA GLU A 559 15.44 17.89 -17.17
C GLU A 559 14.00 18.07 -16.70
N SER A 560 13.47 19.29 -16.82
CA SER A 560 12.06 19.62 -16.61
C SER A 560 11.27 19.61 -17.93
N THR A 561 9.95 19.66 -17.85
CA THR A 561 9.04 19.75 -18.99
C THR A 561 9.30 21.04 -19.77
N LYS A 562 9.30 20.94 -21.10
CA LYS A 562 9.33 22.12 -22.01
C LYS A 562 7.95 22.30 -22.62
N ARG A 563 7.43 23.52 -22.52
CA ARG A 563 6.10 23.87 -23.06
C ARG A 563 6.20 25.12 -23.94
N GLU A 564 5.78 24.98 -25.20
CA GLU A 564 5.70 26.06 -26.18
C GLU A 564 4.29 26.09 -26.82
N GLY A 565 3.41 26.92 -26.26
CA GLY A 565 1.98 26.92 -26.62
C GLY A 565 1.32 25.59 -26.29
N THR A 566 0.81 24.88 -27.30
CA THR A 566 0.19 23.54 -27.16
C THR A 566 1.20 22.39 -27.22
N ALA A 567 2.44 22.65 -27.66
CA ALA A 567 3.46 21.62 -27.71
C ALA A 567 4.10 21.42 -26.33
N VAL A 568 4.05 20.19 -25.83
CA VAL A 568 4.61 19.78 -24.53
C VAL A 568 5.65 18.69 -24.78
N THR A 569 6.86 18.85 -24.26
CA THR A 569 7.89 17.80 -24.23
C THR A 569 8.14 17.39 -22.80
N LEU A 570 7.75 16.16 -22.48
CA LEU A 570 7.91 15.54 -21.18
C LEU A 570 9.27 14.84 -21.11
N PRO A 571 10.10 15.06 -20.07
CA PRO A 571 11.31 14.29 -19.87
C PRO A 571 11.01 12.80 -19.61
N ALA A 572 12.03 11.97 -19.55
CA ALA A 572 11.90 10.56 -19.23
C ALA A 572 11.25 10.36 -17.85
N TYR A 573 10.35 9.39 -17.72
CA TYR A 573 9.69 8.99 -16.45
C TYR A 573 9.14 10.19 -15.66
N SER A 574 8.24 10.96 -16.29
CA SER A 574 7.70 12.20 -15.72
C SER A 574 6.18 12.27 -15.77
N VAL A 575 5.61 13.12 -14.93
CA VAL A 575 4.19 13.47 -14.95
C VAL A 575 4.06 14.99 -14.83
N LEU A 576 3.18 15.56 -15.67
CA LEU A 576 2.81 16.98 -15.66
C LEU A 576 1.33 17.08 -15.31
N ILE A 577 1.01 17.95 -14.37
CA ILE A 577 -0.36 18.26 -13.97
C ILE A 577 -0.63 19.74 -14.32
N LEU A 578 -1.64 19.95 -15.16
CA LEU A 578 -2.10 21.28 -15.56
C LEU A 578 -3.56 21.46 -15.17
N GLY A 579 -3.97 22.69 -14.95
CA GLY A 579 -5.37 23.01 -14.64
C GLY A 579 -5.73 24.43 -15.02
N GLU A 580 -6.99 24.78 -14.77
CA GLU A 580 -7.49 26.14 -14.97
C GLU A 580 -6.81 27.08 -13.97
N LYS A 581 -6.67 28.33 -14.37
CA LYS A 581 -6.16 29.36 -13.48
C LYS A 581 -7.27 29.70 -12.48
N GLU A 582 -7.08 29.33 -11.22
CA GLU A 582 -7.95 29.81 -10.15
C GLU A 582 -7.88 31.34 -10.09
N GLU A 583 -9.03 31.99 -9.96
CA GLU A 583 -9.06 33.41 -9.59
C GLU A 583 -8.61 33.50 -8.14
N LEU A 584 -7.35 33.95 -7.92
CA LEU A 584 -6.73 34.18 -6.62
C LEU A 584 -7.48 35.29 -5.86
#